data_b3d1b95c59c065145c8a932632e3dabf
#
_entry.id   b3d1b95c59c065145c8a932632e3dabf
#
_cell.length_a   1.000
_cell.length_b   1.000
_cell.length_c   1.000
_cell.angle_alpha   90.00
_cell.angle_beta   90.00
_cell.angle_gamma   90.00
#
_symmetry.space_group_name_H-M   'P 1'
#
loop_
_entity.id
_entity.type
_entity.pdbx_description
1 polymer ?
#
loop_
_entity_poly.entity_id
_entity_poly.type
_entity_poly.pdbx_seq_one_letter_code
_entity_poly.pdbx_strand_id
1 'polypeptide(L)'
;MKRIIGVDIGNSSTESALAEVQDDGSIHFLASAIADTTGIKGTKENVHGIYQSLRKLMEQTAFELGQVDLIRINEATPVIGDVAMETITETVITESTMIGHNPHTPGGLGLGVGLTVDILDLVHHPIDGKYIVVVPKIIDFDLVAQLINAYLAKGYQITAAILQADDGVLVNNRINQKIPIVDEILFIDKVPLGMQAAVEVVEQGKVISQLSNPYGIA
;
A
#
# COMPACT_ATOMS: atom_id res chain seq x y z
N MET A 1 0.32 -26.13 -30.50
CA MET A 1 -0.65 -25.09 -30.09
C MET A 1 -1.14 -25.41 -28.71
N LYS A 2 -1.13 -24.43 -27.79
CA LYS A 2 -1.57 -24.56 -26.37
C LYS A 2 -2.53 -23.44 -26.00
N ARG A 3 -3.58 -23.76 -25.25
CA ARG A 3 -4.50 -22.77 -24.66
C ARG A 3 -4.09 -22.46 -23.25
N ILE A 4 -3.85 -21.18 -22.97
CA ILE A 4 -3.38 -20.71 -21.67
C ILE A 4 -4.33 -19.65 -21.16
N ILE A 5 -4.74 -19.78 -19.90
CA ILE A 5 -5.43 -18.71 -19.18
C ILE A 5 -4.43 -18.06 -18.22
N GLY A 6 -4.35 -16.73 -18.29
CA GLY A 6 -3.75 -15.89 -17.26
C GLY A 6 -4.84 -15.36 -16.34
N VAL A 7 -4.62 -15.39 -15.03
CA VAL A 7 -5.50 -14.80 -14.02
C VAL A 7 -4.71 -13.79 -13.24
N ASP A 8 -5.19 -12.55 -13.20
CA ASP A 8 -4.65 -11.47 -12.36
C ASP A 8 -5.63 -11.14 -11.24
N ILE A 9 -5.16 -11.20 -10.00
CA ILE A 9 -5.94 -10.88 -8.82
C ILE A 9 -5.58 -9.46 -8.38
N GLY A 10 -6.45 -8.51 -8.70
CA GLY A 10 -6.36 -7.13 -8.22
C GLY A 10 -7.02 -6.94 -6.84
N ASN A 11 -6.94 -5.74 -6.28
CA ASN A 11 -7.57 -5.43 -4.99
C ASN A 11 -9.12 -5.43 -5.07
N SER A 12 -9.68 -4.94 -6.18
CA SER A 12 -11.13 -4.83 -6.39
C SER A 12 -11.65 -5.75 -7.48
N SER A 13 -10.84 -6.10 -8.48
CA SER A 13 -11.24 -6.98 -9.58
C SER A 13 -10.25 -8.12 -9.79
N THR A 14 -10.78 -9.27 -10.17
CA THR A 14 -10.02 -10.43 -10.64
C THR A 14 -10.28 -10.60 -12.13
N GLU A 15 -9.22 -10.52 -12.92
CA GLU A 15 -9.28 -10.60 -14.38
C GLU A 15 -8.76 -11.94 -14.87
N SER A 16 -9.38 -12.47 -15.92
CA SER A 16 -8.89 -13.66 -16.61
C SER A 16 -8.85 -13.42 -18.12
N ALA A 17 -7.80 -13.90 -18.77
CA ALA A 17 -7.62 -13.80 -20.21
C ALA A 17 -7.22 -15.15 -20.81
N LEU A 18 -7.88 -15.56 -21.90
CA LEU A 18 -7.58 -16.77 -22.64
C LEU A 18 -6.82 -16.42 -23.92
N ALA A 19 -5.74 -17.12 -24.16
CA ALA A 19 -4.97 -17.01 -25.39
C ALA A 19 -4.55 -18.39 -25.91
N GLU A 20 -4.36 -18.48 -27.22
CA GLU A 20 -3.68 -19.60 -27.89
C GLU A 20 -2.22 -19.25 -28.19
N VAL A 21 -1.31 -20.10 -27.74
CA VAL A 21 0.12 -20.00 -28.04
C VAL A 21 0.44 -21.02 -29.12
N GLN A 22 0.92 -20.54 -30.27
CA GLN A 22 1.29 -21.37 -31.39
C GLN A 22 2.69 -21.95 -31.19
N ASP A 23 3.03 -22.97 -32.01
CA ASP A 23 4.34 -23.65 -31.91
C ASP A 23 5.51 -22.72 -32.32
N ASP A 24 5.23 -21.67 -33.09
CA ASP A 24 6.18 -20.60 -33.44
C ASP A 24 6.34 -19.51 -32.37
N GLY A 25 5.62 -19.63 -31.25
CA GLY A 25 5.63 -18.67 -30.14
C GLY A 25 4.67 -17.50 -30.30
N SER A 26 3.93 -17.42 -31.42
CA SER A 26 2.90 -16.38 -31.57
C SER A 26 1.73 -16.58 -30.61
N ILE A 27 1.16 -15.47 -30.12
CA ILE A 27 0.07 -15.47 -29.13
C ILE A 27 -1.17 -14.86 -29.78
N HIS A 28 -2.26 -15.58 -29.79
CA HIS A 28 -3.56 -15.12 -30.24
C HIS A 28 -4.48 -14.98 -29.04
N PHE A 29 -4.85 -13.73 -28.72
CA PHE A 29 -5.86 -13.43 -27.70
C PHE A 29 -7.24 -13.90 -28.19
N LEU A 30 -7.98 -14.57 -27.32
CA LEU A 30 -9.31 -15.11 -27.62
C LEU A 30 -10.43 -14.37 -26.86
N ALA A 31 -10.31 -14.21 -25.55
CA ALA A 31 -11.32 -13.58 -24.71
C ALA A 31 -10.73 -13.13 -23.37
N SER A 32 -11.43 -12.24 -22.70
CA SER A 32 -11.16 -11.86 -21.29
C SER A 32 -12.46 -11.66 -20.52
N ALA A 33 -12.37 -11.82 -19.20
CA ALA A 33 -13.49 -11.57 -18.30
C ALA A 33 -13.01 -10.99 -16.99
N ILE A 34 -13.89 -10.23 -16.34
CA ILE A 34 -13.66 -9.57 -15.06
C ILE A 34 -14.74 -10.02 -14.07
N ALA A 35 -14.33 -10.29 -12.84
CA ALA A 35 -15.20 -10.49 -11.69
C ALA A 35 -14.69 -9.66 -10.50
N ASP A 36 -15.53 -9.44 -9.51
CA ASP A 36 -15.11 -8.80 -8.27
C ASP A 36 -14.12 -9.70 -7.52
N THR A 37 -13.06 -9.11 -6.95
CA THR A 37 -12.18 -9.84 -6.05
C THR A 37 -12.93 -10.12 -4.75
N THR A 38 -12.98 -11.38 -4.36
CA THR A 38 -13.64 -11.82 -3.13
C THR A 38 -12.65 -11.87 -1.98
N GLY A 39 -12.99 -11.25 -0.86
CA GLY A 39 -12.09 -11.15 0.29
C GLY A 39 -10.88 -10.24 0.05
N ILE A 40 -9.91 -10.35 0.93
CA ILE A 40 -8.66 -9.59 0.83
C ILE A 40 -7.72 -10.28 -0.16
N LYS A 41 -7.04 -9.51 -1.01
CA LYS A 41 -6.05 -10.04 -1.95
C LYS A 41 -5.00 -10.87 -1.20
N GLY A 42 -4.76 -12.08 -1.69
CA GLY A 42 -3.82 -13.04 -1.09
C GLY A 42 -4.45 -14.02 -0.11
N THR A 43 -5.76 -13.91 0.16
CA THR A 43 -6.48 -14.86 1.02
C THR A 43 -7.16 -15.98 0.21
N LYS A 44 -7.59 -17.05 0.91
CA LYS A 44 -8.29 -18.19 0.31
C LYS A 44 -9.64 -17.80 -0.30
N GLU A 45 -10.25 -16.71 0.16
CA GLU A 45 -11.50 -16.20 -0.38
C GLU A 45 -11.36 -15.74 -1.84
N ASN A 46 -10.17 -15.37 -2.28
CA ASN A 46 -9.92 -14.99 -3.69
C ASN A 46 -10.26 -16.11 -4.69
N VAL A 47 -10.22 -17.37 -4.26
CA VAL A 47 -10.60 -18.52 -5.09
C VAL A 47 -12.02 -18.37 -5.68
N HIS A 48 -12.93 -17.73 -4.92
CA HIS A 48 -14.30 -17.50 -5.38
C HIS A 48 -14.36 -16.51 -6.55
N GLY A 49 -13.62 -15.39 -6.45
CA GLY A 49 -13.49 -14.40 -7.52
C GLY A 49 -12.82 -14.98 -8.77
N ILE A 50 -11.77 -15.79 -8.57
CA ILE A 50 -11.11 -16.54 -9.67
C ILE A 50 -12.13 -17.43 -10.38
N TYR A 51 -12.90 -18.21 -9.64
CA TYR A 51 -13.91 -19.10 -10.23
C TYR A 51 -14.99 -18.34 -11.01
N GLN A 52 -15.44 -17.21 -10.49
CA GLN A 52 -16.42 -16.36 -11.19
C GLN A 52 -15.85 -15.77 -12.48
N SER A 53 -14.60 -15.28 -12.44
CA SER A 53 -13.91 -14.74 -13.60
C SER A 53 -13.72 -15.83 -14.69
N LEU A 54 -13.25 -17.02 -14.31
CA LEU A 54 -13.09 -18.15 -15.23
C LEU A 54 -14.43 -18.60 -15.83
N ARG A 55 -15.50 -18.65 -15.06
CA ARG A 55 -16.83 -19.00 -15.58
C ARG A 55 -17.31 -17.98 -16.61
N LYS A 56 -17.23 -16.70 -16.31
CA LYS A 56 -17.56 -15.63 -17.26
C LYS A 56 -16.71 -15.69 -18.53
N LEU A 57 -15.43 -16.04 -18.40
CA LEU A 57 -14.53 -16.21 -19.53
C LEU A 57 -14.97 -17.36 -20.44
N MET A 58 -15.31 -18.51 -19.85
CA MET A 58 -15.76 -19.68 -20.63
C MET A 58 -17.11 -19.43 -21.33
N GLU A 59 -18.02 -18.67 -20.71
CA GLU A 59 -19.30 -18.27 -21.32
C GLU A 59 -19.13 -17.44 -22.60
N GLN A 60 -17.98 -16.77 -22.77
CA GLN A 60 -17.66 -15.96 -23.96
C GLN A 60 -16.95 -16.75 -25.06
N THR A 61 -16.61 -18.01 -24.79
CA THR A 61 -15.85 -18.85 -25.72
C THR A 61 -16.64 -20.11 -26.07
N ALA A 62 -16.24 -20.78 -27.13
CA ALA A 62 -16.77 -22.10 -27.48
C ALA A 62 -16.01 -23.24 -26.78
N PHE A 63 -15.15 -22.94 -25.82
CA PHE A 63 -14.29 -23.90 -25.13
C PHE A 63 -14.79 -24.22 -23.75
N GLU A 64 -14.53 -25.44 -23.29
CA GLU A 64 -14.70 -25.85 -21.89
C GLU A 64 -13.36 -25.75 -21.15
N LEU A 65 -13.42 -25.58 -19.84
CA LEU A 65 -12.22 -25.45 -19.00
C LEU A 65 -11.27 -26.66 -19.12
N GLY A 66 -11.83 -27.86 -19.36
CA GLY A 66 -11.05 -29.08 -19.62
C GLY A 66 -10.22 -29.06 -20.90
N GLN A 67 -10.44 -28.09 -21.78
CA GLN A 67 -9.68 -27.91 -23.04
C GLN A 67 -8.56 -26.87 -22.91
N VAL A 68 -8.33 -26.36 -21.71
CA VAL A 68 -7.26 -25.39 -21.36
C VAL A 68 -6.05 -26.18 -20.85
N ASP A 69 -4.90 -25.96 -21.48
CA ASP A 69 -3.67 -26.69 -21.16
C ASP A 69 -2.99 -26.17 -19.88
N LEU A 70 -3.16 -24.88 -19.58
CA LEU A 70 -2.50 -24.25 -18.44
C LEU A 70 -3.30 -23.04 -17.94
N ILE A 71 -3.45 -22.95 -16.62
CA ILE A 71 -3.93 -21.75 -15.94
C ILE A 71 -2.78 -21.18 -15.10
N ARG A 72 -2.42 -19.94 -15.37
CA ARG A 72 -1.43 -19.18 -14.59
C ARG A 72 -2.15 -18.14 -13.74
N ILE A 73 -1.86 -18.15 -12.46
CA ILE A 73 -2.38 -17.15 -11.51
C ILE A 73 -1.18 -16.35 -11.04
N ASN A 74 -1.29 -15.02 -11.03
CA ASN A 74 -0.25 -14.18 -10.45
C ASN A 74 -0.15 -14.44 -8.95
N GLU A 75 1.02 -14.19 -8.38
CA GLU A 75 1.19 -14.21 -6.93
C GLU A 75 0.39 -13.04 -6.34
N ALA A 76 -0.66 -13.38 -5.61
CA ALA A 76 -1.50 -12.39 -4.95
C ALA A 76 -0.82 -11.95 -3.66
N THR A 77 0.21 -11.13 -3.77
CA THR A 77 0.74 -10.41 -2.61
C THR A 77 -0.23 -9.31 -2.22
N PRO A 78 -0.56 -9.14 -0.93
CA PRO A 78 -1.32 -7.99 -0.48
C PRO A 78 -0.59 -6.72 -0.91
N VAL A 79 -1.18 -5.95 -1.81
CA VAL A 79 -0.68 -4.62 -2.13
C VAL A 79 -1.20 -3.68 -1.07
N ILE A 80 -0.31 -3.18 -0.23
CA ILE A 80 -0.61 -2.14 0.74
C ILE A 80 -0.67 -0.82 -0.04
N GLY A 81 -1.84 -0.49 -0.55
CA GLY A 81 -2.18 0.77 -1.21
C GLY A 81 -3.27 1.50 -0.43
N ASP A 82 -3.81 2.58 -0.96
CA ASP A 82 -4.82 3.45 -0.31
C ASP A 82 -6.04 2.69 0.29
N VAL A 83 -6.36 1.49 -0.23
CA VAL A 83 -7.40 0.61 0.31
C VAL A 83 -6.93 -0.10 1.58
N ALA A 84 -5.64 -0.20 1.83
CA ALA A 84 -5.09 -0.92 2.98
C ALA A 84 -5.26 -0.18 4.32
N MET A 85 -5.60 1.11 4.32
CA MET A 85 -5.93 1.80 5.58
C MET A 85 -7.15 1.20 6.28
N GLU A 86 -8.12 0.65 5.55
CA GLU A 86 -9.24 -0.10 6.15
C GLU A 86 -8.84 -1.51 6.59
N THR A 87 -7.87 -2.10 5.91
CA THR A 87 -7.46 -3.49 6.18
C THR A 87 -6.42 -3.59 7.29
N ILE A 88 -5.58 -2.55 7.47
CA ILE A 88 -4.58 -2.48 8.55
C ILE A 88 -5.25 -2.48 9.93
N THR A 89 -6.48 -1.96 10.06
CA THR A 89 -7.24 -2.01 11.30
C THR A 89 -7.73 -3.41 11.67
N GLU A 90 -7.81 -4.35 10.74
CA GLU A 90 -8.23 -5.74 11.02
C GLU A 90 -7.08 -6.74 11.07
N THR A 91 -5.92 -6.41 10.49
CA THR A 91 -4.74 -7.28 10.51
C THR A 91 -3.74 -6.80 11.55
N VAL A 92 -4.19 -6.57 12.76
CA VAL A 92 -3.31 -6.40 13.92
C VAL A 92 -2.75 -7.77 14.28
N ILE A 93 -1.73 -8.19 13.57
CA ILE A 93 -0.79 -9.16 14.12
C ILE A 93 0.25 -8.32 14.86
N THR A 94 0.09 -8.26 16.20
CA THR A 94 1.01 -7.63 17.14
C THR A 94 1.24 -6.12 16.95
N GLU A 95 0.77 -5.34 17.87
CA GLU A 95 1.21 -3.99 18.29
C GLU A 95 1.83 -3.02 17.26
N SER A 96 1.78 -3.31 15.93
CA SER A 96 2.43 -2.49 14.92
C SER A 96 1.52 -2.21 13.71
N THR A 97 1.49 -0.97 13.28
CA THR A 97 0.82 -0.50 12.06
C THR A 97 1.88 -0.12 11.03
N MET A 98 1.78 -0.64 9.82
CA MET A 98 2.65 -0.30 8.70
C MET A 98 1.88 0.53 7.67
N ILE A 99 2.50 1.60 7.20
CA ILE A 99 1.93 2.48 6.17
C ILE A 99 2.96 2.65 5.06
N GLY A 100 2.57 2.28 3.84
CA GLY A 100 3.35 2.50 2.63
C GLY A 100 2.56 3.37 1.65
N HIS A 101 3.23 4.31 1.03
CA HIS A 101 2.65 5.21 0.04
C HIS A 101 3.65 5.45 -1.10
N ASN A 102 3.14 5.51 -2.32
CA ASN A 102 3.92 5.82 -3.52
C ASN A 102 3.26 7.00 -4.26
N PRO A 103 3.43 8.23 -3.78
CA PRO A 103 2.78 9.40 -4.33
C PRO A 103 3.37 9.78 -5.70
N HIS A 104 2.59 10.51 -6.52
CA HIS A 104 3.08 11.11 -7.75
C HIS A 104 4.20 12.13 -7.48
N THR A 105 4.10 12.83 -6.34
CA THR A 105 5.10 13.79 -5.89
C THR A 105 5.46 13.47 -4.44
N PRO A 106 6.52 12.67 -4.20
CA PRO A 106 6.88 12.26 -2.84
C PRO A 106 7.23 13.45 -1.95
N GLY A 107 6.66 13.50 -0.76
CA GLY A 107 6.97 14.50 0.27
C GLY A 107 8.37 14.32 0.86
N GLY A 108 8.91 13.10 0.87
CA GLY A 108 10.24 12.72 1.34
C GLY A 108 10.43 11.24 1.07
N LEU A 109 11.65 10.74 1.16
CA LEU A 109 11.98 9.36 0.79
C LEU A 109 12.56 8.59 1.98
N GLY A 110 12.38 7.27 1.96
CA GLY A 110 12.99 6.34 2.88
C GLY A 110 11.99 5.62 3.78
N LEU A 111 12.52 4.98 4.81
CA LEU A 111 11.76 4.27 5.84
C LEU A 111 11.89 4.99 7.18
N GLY A 112 10.77 5.28 7.81
CA GLY A 112 10.69 5.76 9.20
C GLY A 112 9.96 4.77 10.08
N VAL A 113 10.52 4.46 11.24
CA VAL A 113 9.92 3.55 12.24
C VAL A 113 9.86 4.26 13.58
N GLY A 114 8.72 4.20 14.27
CA GLY A 114 8.55 4.84 15.58
C GLY A 114 7.14 4.72 16.12
N LEU A 115 6.92 5.32 17.29
CA LEU A 115 5.59 5.44 17.88
C LEU A 115 4.80 6.55 17.17
N THR A 116 3.56 6.26 16.83
CA THR A 116 2.63 7.27 16.31
C THR A 116 2.23 8.23 17.42
N VAL A 117 2.27 9.53 17.13
CA VAL A 117 1.91 10.59 18.10
C VAL A 117 1.26 11.77 17.36
N ASP A 118 0.24 12.37 17.96
CA ASP A 118 -0.25 13.65 17.46
C ASP A 118 0.87 14.70 17.54
N ILE A 119 1.06 15.47 16.47
CA ILE A 119 2.15 16.45 16.39
C ILE A 119 2.11 17.47 17.53
N LEU A 120 0.92 17.82 18.01
CA LEU A 120 0.76 18.78 19.12
C LEU A 120 1.08 18.17 20.48
N ASP A 121 0.92 16.84 20.61
CA ASP A 121 1.16 16.12 21.86
C ASP A 121 2.60 15.62 22.02
N LEU A 122 3.43 15.69 20.98
CA LEU A 122 4.81 15.20 21.00
C LEU A 122 5.62 15.78 22.17
N VAL A 123 5.34 17.02 22.58
CA VAL A 123 6.00 17.69 23.70
C VAL A 123 5.85 16.96 25.04
N HIS A 124 4.84 16.11 25.18
CA HIS A 124 4.56 15.34 26.40
C HIS A 124 5.23 13.95 26.39
N HIS A 125 5.95 13.62 25.34
CA HIS A 125 6.63 12.32 25.17
C HIS A 125 8.14 12.42 25.46
N PRO A 126 8.81 11.30 25.81
CA PRO A 126 10.25 11.26 26.03
C PRO A 126 11.06 11.69 24.80
N ILE A 127 12.15 12.42 25.00
CA ILE A 127 12.99 12.93 23.90
C ILE A 127 13.77 11.81 23.20
N ASP A 128 14.11 10.75 23.89
CA ASP A 128 14.90 9.61 23.40
C ASP A 128 14.09 8.59 22.58
N GLY A 129 12.77 8.77 22.48
CA GLY A 129 11.89 7.95 21.64
C GLY A 129 11.99 8.30 20.16
N LYS A 130 11.64 7.31 19.29
CA LYS A 130 11.44 7.53 17.86
C LYS A 130 9.97 7.71 17.57
N TYR A 131 9.63 8.74 16.80
CA TYR A 131 8.24 9.13 16.60
C TYR A 131 7.87 9.27 15.11
N ILE A 132 6.64 8.89 14.82
CA ILE A 132 5.94 9.19 13.57
C ILE A 132 4.83 10.19 13.95
N VAL A 133 4.95 11.41 13.46
CA VAL A 133 3.95 12.46 13.78
C VAL A 133 2.73 12.31 12.89
N VAL A 134 1.55 12.33 13.51
CA VAL A 134 0.24 12.28 12.85
C VAL A 134 -0.32 13.71 12.86
N VAL A 135 -0.71 14.21 11.70
CA VAL A 135 -1.06 15.61 11.47
C VAL A 135 -2.46 15.73 10.86
N PRO A 136 -3.48 16.18 11.62
CA PRO A 136 -4.80 16.43 11.07
C PRO A 136 -4.80 17.66 10.14
N LYS A 137 -5.68 17.68 9.15
CA LYS A 137 -5.77 18.72 8.09
C LYS A 137 -6.03 20.14 8.59
N ILE A 138 -6.41 20.29 9.85
CA ILE A 138 -6.66 21.62 10.44
C ILE A 138 -5.36 22.39 10.70
N ILE A 139 -4.22 21.72 10.73
CA ILE A 139 -2.91 22.33 10.98
C ILE A 139 -2.29 22.67 9.62
N ASP A 140 -2.00 23.96 9.44
CA ASP A 140 -1.35 24.48 8.23
C ASP A 140 0.07 23.92 8.05
N PHE A 141 0.46 23.62 6.81
CA PHE A 141 1.75 23.01 6.47
C PHE A 141 2.96 23.80 6.98
N ASP A 142 2.88 25.15 7.02
CA ASP A 142 3.98 25.97 7.49
C ASP A 142 4.15 25.81 9.01
N LEU A 143 3.04 25.76 9.76
CA LEU A 143 3.07 25.46 11.19
C LEU A 143 3.57 24.02 11.46
N VAL A 144 3.16 23.04 10.65
CA VAL A 144 3.67 21.67 10.74
C VAL A 144 5.19 21.63 10.60
N ALA A 145 5.73 22.30 9.57
CA ALA A 145 7.17 22.35 9.34
C ALA A 145 7.92 23.07 10.48
N GLN A 146 7.36 24.15 11.01
CA GLN A 146 7.92 24.85 12.16
C GLN A 146 7.95 23.96 13.41
N LEU A 147 6.87 23.23 13.70
CA LEU A 147 6.81 22.31 14.83
C LEU A 147 7.83 21.18 14.69
N ILE A 148 7.90 20.52 13.51
CA ILE A 148 8.89 19.48 13.26
C ILE A 148 10.30 20.00 13.49
N ASN A 149 10.65 21.15 12.92
CA ASN A 149 11.97 21.75 13.08
C ASN A 149 12.26 22.11 14.57
N ALA A 150 11.27 22.63 15.29
CA ALA A 150 11.42 22.96 16.69
C ALA A 150 11.61 21.72 17.57
N TYR A 151 10.92 20.62 17.28
CA TYR A 151 11.10 19.35 17.98
C TYR A 151 12.47 18.72 17.68
N LEU A 152 12.88 18.70 16.42
CA LEU A 152 14.22 18.24 16.03
C LEU A 152 15.33 19.04 16.72
N ALA A 153 15.16 20.37 16.82
CA ALA A 153 16.12 21.23 17.53
C ALA A 153 16.17 20.97 19.04
N LYS A 154 15.10 20.45 19.64
CA LYS A 154 15.05 20.01 21.03
C LYS A 154 15.60 18.59 21.24
N GLY A 155 15.96 17.86 20.18
CA GLY A 155 16.52 16.52 20.24
C GLY A 155 15.52 15.38 20.05
N TYR A 156 14.25 15.67 19.74
CA TYR A 156 13.29 14.61 19.39
C TYR A 156 13.69 13.90 18.09
N GLN A 157 13.49 12.61 18.05
CA GLN A 157 13.75 11.81 16.84
C GLN A 157 12.44 11.59 16.07
N ILE A 158 12.13 12.49 15.14
CA ILE A 158 10.99 12.33 14.24
C ILE A 158 11.48 11.55 13.01
N THR A 159 10.95 10.35 12.83
CA THR A 159 11.40 9.42 11.78
C THR A 159 10.51 9.44 10.54
N ALA A 160 9.25 9.86 10.67
CA ALA A 160 8.30 10.00 9.57
C ALA A 160 7.15 10.94 9.95
N ALA A 161 6.34 11.32 8.96
CA ALA A 161 5.10 12.05 9.17
C ALA A 161 3.95 11.45 8.35
N ILE A 162 2.74 11.51 8.91
CA ILE A 162 1.48 11.10 8.30
C ILE A 162 0.57 12.32 8.32
N LEU A 163 0.21 12.84 7.14
CA LEU A 163 -0.58 14.05 7.00
C LEU A 163 -1.96 13.74 6.40
N GLN A 164 -2.97 14.40 6.91
CA GLN A 164 -4.33 14.28 6.33
C GLN A 164 -4.51 15.16 5.09
N ALA A 165 -3.81 16.29 4.99
CA ALA A 165 -3.87 17.20 3.85
C ALA A 165 -2.83 16.82 2.78
N ASP A 166 -3.00 17.32 1.54
CA ASP A 166 -2.05 17.22 0.42
C ASP A 166 -0.91 18.25 0.61
N ASP A 167 -0.13 18.07 1.67
CA ASP A 167 0.89 19.04 2.10
C ASP A 167 2.30 18.45 2.19
N GLY A 168 2.48 17.17 1.87
CA GLY A 168 3.74 16.44 2.09
C GLY A 168 4.95 17.11 1.44
N VAL A 169 4.82 17.58 0.20
CA VAL A 169 5.88 18.30 -0.53
C VAL A 169 6.17 19.65 0.13
N LEU A 170 5.13 20.37 0.53
CA LEU A 170 5.26 21.72 1.14
C LEU A 170 5.99 21.63 2.48
N VAL A 171 5.63 20.63 3.30
CA VAL A 171 6.29 20.34 4.58
C VAL A 171 7.74 19.89 4.32
N ASN A 172 7.95 18.91 3.42
CA ASN A 172 9.28 18.40 3.11
C ASN A 172 10.26 19.48 2.66
N ASN A 173 9.79 20.48 1.91
CA ASN A 173 10.62 21.58 1.45
C ASN A 173 11.05 22.54 2.57
N ARG A 174 10.37 22.54 3.71
CA ARG A 174 10.59 23.47 4.84
C ARG A 174 11.25 22.84 6.06
N ILE A 175 11.26 21.52 6.16
CA ILE A 175 11.93 20.82 7.26
C ILE A 175 13.43 20.69 7.03
N ASN A 176 14.20 20.83 8.11
CA ASN A 176 15.66 20.78 8.07
C ASN A 176 16.21 19.36 7.89
N GLN A 177 15.51 18.36 8.44
CA GLN A 177 15.86 16.94 8.29
C GLN A 177 14.83 16.27 7.40
N LYS A 178 15.28 15.65 6.31
CA LYS A 178 14.39 14.92 5.41
C LYS A 178 13.95 13.60 6.06
N ILE A 179 12.64 13.38 6.04
CA ILE A 179 11.98 12.18 6.55
C ILE A 179 10.93 11.71 5.53
N PRO A 180 10.58 10.43 5.49
CA PRO A 180 9.44 9.98 4.68
C PRO A 180 8.13 10.62 5.20
N ILE A 181 7.36 11.17 4.27
CA ILE A 181 6.06 11.80 4.55
C ILE A 181 5.01 11.18 3.65
N VAL A 182 3.96 10.66 4.22
CA VAL A 182 2.74 10.28 3.52
C VAL A 182 1.66 11.31 3.79
N ASP A 183 0.91 11.68 2.79
CA ASP A 183 -0.13 12.70 2.85
C ASP A 183 -1.43 12.22 2.20
N GLU A 184 -2.46 13.07 2.14
CA GLU A 184 -3.81 12.73 1.66
C GLU A 184 -4.47 11.56 2.42
N ILE A 185 -4.12 11.35 3.68
CA ILE A 185 -4.66 10.26 4.50
C ILE A 185 -6.07 10.63 4.98
N LEU A 186 -7.09 10.25 4.23
CA LEU A 186 -8.49 10.64 4.47
C LEU A 186 -9.00 10.23 5.86
N PHE A 187 -8.64 9.03 6.33
CA PHE A 187 -9.08 8.47 7.61
C PHE A 187 -7.99 8.55 8.67
N ILE A 188 -7.41 9.73 8.86
CA ILE A 188 -6.31 9.93 9.81
C ILE A 188 -6.70 9.61 11.26
N ASP A 189 -7.97 9.74 11.60
CA ASP A 189 -8.55 9.36 12.89
C ASP A 189 -8.52 7.85 13.16
N LYS A 190 -8.35 7.03 12.11
CA LYS A 190 -8.16 5.58 12.24
C LYS A 190 -6.69 5.20 12.47
N VAL A 191 -5.75 6.11 12.34
CA VAL A 191 -4.33 5.85 12.67
C VAL A 191 -4.21 5.76 14.19
N PRO A 192 -3.92 4.58 14.76
CA PRO A 192 -3.83 4.43 16.20
C PRO A 192 -2.62 5.20 16.72
N LEU A 193 -2.83 6.02 17.76
CA LEU A 193 -1.76 6.74 18.44
C LEU A 193 -1.12 5.87 19.55
N GLY A 194 0.15 6.10 19.82
CA GLY A 194 0.91 5.35 20.82
C GLY A 194 1.30 3.91 20.39
N MET A 195 1.18 3.61 19.10
CA MET A 195 1.51 2.30 18.54
C MET A 195 2.79 2.37 17.71
N GLN A 196 3.57 1.29 17.69
CA GLN A 196 4.69 1.16 16.76
C GLN A 196 4.15 1.13 15.33
N ALA A 197 4.74 1.96 14.47
CA ALA A 197 4.37 2.05 13.07
C ALA A 197 5.63 2.19 12.20
N ALA A 198 5.48 1.88 10.91
CA ALA A 198 6.50 2.11 9.90
C ALA A 198 5.86 2.79 8.68
N VAL A 199 6.55 3.80 8.16
CA VAL A 199 6.16 4.54 6.95
C VAL A 199 7.29 4.43 5.95
N GLU A 200 6.99 3.95 4.74
CA GLU A 200 7.94 3.90 3.64
C GLU A 200 7.43 4.74 2.47
N VAL A 201 8.29 5.62 1.98
CA VAL A 201 8.05 6.42 0.77
C VAL A 201 9.18 6.15 -0.21
N VAL A 202 8.84 5.80 -1.45
CA VAL A 202 9.78 5.49 -2.52
C VAL A 202 9.64 6.47 -3.68
N GLU A 203 10.66 6.54 -4.52
CA GLU A 203 10.62 7.34 -5.74
C GLU A 203 9.51 6.86 -6.69
N GLN A 204 8.96 7.77 -7.46
CA GLN A 204 7.94 7.47 -8.46
C GLN A 204 8.41 6.34 -9.40
N GLY A 205 7.54 5.34 -9.59
CA GLY A 205 7.82 4.17 -10.43
C GLY A 205 8.64 3.07 -9.75
N LYS A 206 9.05 3.26 -8.49
CA LYS A 206 9.65 2.19 -7.68
C LYS A 206 8.61 1.51 -6.80
N VAL A 207 8.88 0.28 -6.44
CA VAL A 207 8.01 -0.54 -5.58
C VAL A 207 8.47 -0.40 -4.13
N ILE A 208 7.52 -0.27 -3.21
CA ILE A 208 7.74 -0.40 -1.77
C ILE A 208 8.34 -1.77 -1.49
N SER A 209 9.48 -1.83 -0.83
CA SER A 209 10.25 -3.06 -0.66
C SER A 209 10.55 -3.41 0.80
N GLN A 210 10.72 -2.41 1.66
CA GLN A 210 11.09 -2.64 3.05
C GLN A 210 9.88 -3.05 3.88
N LEU A 211 8.72 -2.42 3.68
CA LEU A 211 7.47 -2.82 4.34
C LEU A 211 6.93 -4.17 3.84
N SER A 212 7.32 -4.62 2.66
CA SER A 212 6.99 -5.96 2.16
C SER A 212 7.78 -7.08 2.85
N ASN A 213 8.84 -6.74 3.63
CA ASN A 213 9.62 -7.67 4.42
C ASN A 213 9.56 -7.32 5.92
N PRO A 214 8.52 -7.76 6.65
CA PRO A 214 8.31 -7.40 8.04
C PRO A 214 9.45 -7.87 8.98
N TYR A 215 10.22 -8.88 8.60
CA TYR A 215 11.36 -9.36 9.39
C TYR A 215 12.55 -8.39 9.43
N GLY A 216 12.58 -7.38 8.56
CA GLY A 216 13.63 -6.36 8.55
C GLY A 216 13.28 -5.10 9.34
N ILE A 217 12.06 -5.01 9.90
CA ILE A 217 11.53 -3.83 10.59
C ILE A 217 11.46 -4.06 12.11
N ALA A 218 11.48 -5.31 12.56
CA ALA A 218 11.38 -5.71 13.96
C ALA A 218 12.68 -5.51 14.74
#